data_167122bda129e457bf73e675e27cefad
#
_entry.id   167122bda129e457bf73e675e27cefad
#
_cell.length_a   1.000
_cell.length_b   1.000
_cell.length_c   1.000
_cell.angle_alpha   90.00
_cell.angle_beta   90.00
_cell.angle_gamma   90.00
#
_symmetry.space_group_name_H-M   'P 1'
#
loop_
_entity.id
_entity.type
_entity.pdbx_description
1 polymer ?
#
loop_
_entity_poly.entity_id
_entity_poly.type
_entity_poly.pdbx_seq_one_letter_code
_entity_poly.pdbx_strand_id
1 'polypeptide(L)'
;IPWVFPVLLMFVCTSLAQGDEPSAANIRLINCRIKPAGQVTLSANQSGSIVTVPQEGDQVTTGHRIIQLDDELARAALAVAEKQAENDAEIRHAMISSDVARLEFEQATEINNSSKGAIPTSEVRTRKLEYDRSLLLIEQSKHQQAVAVLKRHEAAAQLKTFSVNAPFDGTIVKVLKKPGESVRQGEPVLELVNTRRVRVEGFIDIAYRERIAAGTRVQVTSELASETSSPSISSGTIVFVDSAV
;
A
#
# COMPACT_ATOMS: atom_id res chain seq x y z
N ILE A 1 3.24 59.06 -77.96
CA ILE A 1 2.83 57.78 -78.46
C ILE A 1 3.58 56.74 -77.60
N PRO A 2 2.97 56.07 -76.68
CA PRO A 2 3.54 54.80 -76.11
C PRO A 2 2.62 53.63 -76.43
N TRP A 3 3.27 52.57 -76.78
CA TRP A 3 2.69 51.28 -77.02
C TRP A 3 2.31 50.59 -75.66
N VAL A 4 1.08 50.12 -75.56
CA VAL A 4 0.58 49.31 -74.47
C VAL A 4 0.48 47.89 -75.00
N PHE A 5 1.27 46.96 -74.40
CA PHE A 5 1.14 45.50 -74.59
C PHE A 5 0.18 44.94 -73.51
N PRO A 6 -0.85 44.17 -73.86
CA PRO A 6 -1.63 43.47 -72.86
C PRO A 6 -0.89 42.16 -72.47
N VAL A 7 -0.50 42.04 -71.21
CA VAL A 7 -0.05 40.82 -70.62
C VAL A 7 -1.28 39.95 -70.29
N LEU A 8 -1.41 38.87 -71.03
CA LEU A 8 -2.42 37.83 -70.83
C LEU A 8 -2.00 37.00 -69.63
N LEU A 9 -2.60 37.25 -68.45
CA LEU A 9 -2.36 36.46 -67.24
C LEU A 9 -3.24 35.23 -67.30
N MET A 10 -2.61 34.07 -67.58
CA MET A 10 -3.24 32.76 -67.57
C MET A 10 -3.39 32.32 -66.11
N PHE A 11 -4.61 32.43 -65.55
CA PHE A 11 -4.98 31.88 -64.26
C PHE A 11 -5.06 30.35 -64.42
N VAL A 12 -4.05 29.65 -63.91
CA VAL A 12 -4.13 28.19 -63.68
C VAL A 12 -4.92 27.99 -62.39
N CYS A 13 -6.16 27.61 -62.56
CA CYS A 13 -7.00 27.18 -61.47
C CYS A 13 -6.56 25.76 -61.00
N THR A 14 -5.60 25.69 -60.07
CA THR A 14 -5.34 24.44 -59.34
C THR A 14 -6.48 24.26 -58.35
N SER A 15 -7.40 23.39 -58.66
CA SER A 15 -8.35 22.84 -57.70
C SER A 15 -7.60 22.07 -56.65
N LEU A 16 -7.34 22.66 -55.50
CA LEU A 16 -7.02 21.95 -54.28
C LEU A 16 -8.21 21.05 -54.00
N ALA A 17 -8.05 19.77 -54.28
CA ALA A 17 -8.92 18.73 -53.70
C ALA A 17 -8.79 18.83 -52.19
N GLN A 18 -9.77 19.46 -51.55
CA GLN A 18 -10.01 19.29 -50.16
C GLN A 18 -10.29 17.80 -49.96
N GLY A 19 -9.31 17.08 -49.47
CA GLY A 19 -9.52 15.76 -48.95
C GLY A 19 -10.59 15.88 -47.86
N ASP A 20 -11.76 15.31 -48.14
CA ASP A 20 -12.72 14.98 -47.11
C ASP A 20 -12.00 14.11 -46.07
N GLU A 21 -11.58 14.75 -44.97
CA GLU A 21 -11.32 13.97 -43.76
C GLU A 21 -12.61 13.16 -43.46
N PRO A 22 -12.54 11.85 -43.29
CA PRO A 22 -13.73 11.07 -42.96
C PRO A 22 -14.33 11.69 -41.68
N SER A 23 -15.46 12.34 -41.84
CA SER A 23 -16.28 12.85 -40.74
C SER A 23 -16.31 11.75 -39.66
N ALA A 24 -15.67 12.01 -38.53
CA ALA A 24 -15.68 11.13 -37.37
C ALA A 24 -17.16 10.98 -37.02
N ALA A 25 -17.78 9.89 -37.47
CA ALA A 25 -19.18 9.62 -37.18
C ALA A 25 -19.27 9.58 -35.65
N ASN A 26 -19.94 10.58 -35.09
CA ASN A 26 -20.15 10.68 -33.65
C ASN A 26 -20.96 9.47 -33.20
N ILE A 27 -20.28 8.48 -32.65
CA ILE A 27 -20.94 7.28 -32.10
C ILE A 27 -21.56 7.72 -30.79
N ARG A 28 -22.88 7.72 -30.74
CA ARG A 28 -23.63 8.08 -29.52
C ARG A 28 -24.12 6.80 -28.86
N LEU A 29 -23.70 6.58 -27.62
CA LEU A 29 -24.23 5.53 -26.75
C LEU A 29 -25.37 6.11 -25.92
N ILE A 30 -26.48 5.41 -25.91
CA ILE A 30 -27.67 5.71 -25.09
C ILE A 30 -27.85 4.59 -24.06
N ASN A 31 -28.53 4.91 -22.96
CA ASN A 31 -28.76 3.96 -21.85
C ASN A 31 -27.47 3.53 -21.13
N CYS A 32 -26.50 4.43 -21.03
CA CYS A 32 -25.31 4.18 -20.22
C CYS A 32 -25.65 4.21 -18.72
N ARG A 33 -25.02 3.31 -17.96
CA ARG A 33 -25.21 3.22 -16.52
C ARG A 33 -23.96 3.77 -15.81
N ILE A 34 -24.18 4.68 -14.87
CA ILE A 34 -23.10 5.22 -14.03
C ILE A 34 -22.93 4.29 -12.82
N LYS A 35 -21.69 3.86 -12.59
CA LYS A 35 -21.28 3.12 -11.40
C LYS A 35 -20.11 3.81 -10.73
N PRO A 36 -19.93 3.68 -9.41
CA PRO A 36 -18.72 4.15 -8.76
C PRO A 36 -17.49 3.41 -9.32
N ALA A 37 -16.37 4.12 -9.48
CA ALA A 37 -15.13 3.52 -10.02
C ALA A 37 -14.49 2.51 -9.05
N GLY A 38 -14.73 2.68 -7.75
CA GLY A 38 -14.27 1.76 -6.71
C GLY A 38 -15.41 1.50 -5.73
N GLN A 39 -15.70 0.24 -5.49
CA GLN A 39 -16.60 -0.24 -4.45
C GLN A 39 -15.94 -1.43 -3.80
N VAL A 40 -15.89 -1.43 -2.46
CA VAL A 40 -15.32 -2.52 -1.69
C VAL A 40 -16.14 -2.77 -0.44
N THR A 41 -16.37 -4.04 -0.14
CA THR A 41 -16.92 -4.47 1.14
C THR A 41 -15.74 -4.75 2.07
N LEU A 42 -15.62 -3.98 3.14
CA LEU A 42 -14.56 -4.15 4.14
C LEU A 42 -15.03 -5.15 5.19
N SER A 43 -14.17 -6.14 5.42
CA SER A 43 -14.40 -7.23 6.36
C SER A 43 -13.43 -7.13 7.54
N ALA A 44 -13.80 -7.75 8.66
CA ALA A 44 -12.92 -7.85 9.81
C ALA A 44 -11.70 -8.74 9.50
N ASN A 45 -10.49 -8.25 9.79
CA ASN A 45 -9.26 -9.03 9.60
C ASN A 45 -9.05 -10.06 10.71
N GLN A 46 -9.73 -9.89 11.87
CA GLN A 46 -9.62 -10.76 13.02
C GLN A 46 -10.99 -10.91 13.69
N SER A 47 -11.19 -11.96 14.46
CA SER A 47 -12.39 -12.15 15.27
C SER A 47 -12.29 -11.29 16.54
N GLY A 48 -13.39 -10.65 16.92
CA GLY A 48 -13.44 -9.81 18.12
C GLY A 48 -14.70 -8.98 18.20
N SER A 49 -14.81 -8.13 19.22
CA SER A 49 -15.89 -7.17 19.38
C SER A 49 -15.53 -5.85 18.68
N ILE A 50 -16.48 -5.23 18.01
CA ILE A 50 -16.31 -3.92 17.37
C ILE A 50 -16.35 -2.83 18.44
N VAL A 51 -15.29 -2.05 18.53
CA VAL A 51 -15.24 -0.86 19.41
C VAL A 51 -15.72 0.37 18.67
N THR A 52 -15.26 0.56 17.43
CA THR A 52 -15.60 1.75 16.64
C THR A 52 -15.85 1.36 15.20
N VAL A 53 -16.89 1.91 14.63
CA VAL A 53 -17.24 1.89 13.20
C VAL A 53 -17.86 3.24 12.87
N PRO A 54 -17.58 3.82 11.68
CA PRO A 54 -18.17 5.09 11.28
C PRO A 54 -19.64 4.95 10.92
N GLN A 55 -20.29 6.08 10.61
CA GLN A 55 -21.68 6.11 10.19
C GLN A 55 -21.82 6.09 8.67
N GLU A 56 -23.00 5.69 8.20
CA GLU A 56 -23.36 5.82 6.79
C GLU A 56 -23.36 7.30 6.38
N GLY A 57 -22.74 7.60 5.26
CA GLY A 57 -22.53 8.98 4.76
C GLY A 57 -21.16 9.58 5.13
N ASP A 58 -20.41 9.00 6.05
CA ASP A 58 -19.09 9.52 6.44
C ASP A 58 -18.11 9.43 5.28
N GLN A 59 -17.34 10.51 5.10
CA GLN A 59 -16.24 10.57 4.14
C GLN A 59 -14.93 10.15 4.81
N VAL A 60 -14.23 9.23 4.17
CA VAL A 60 -12.96 8.71 4.68
C VAL A 60 -11.85 8.89 3.65
N THR A 61 -10.63 9.09 4.14
CA THR A 61 -9.42 9.19 3.32
C THR A 61 -8.62 7.90 3.36
N THR A 62 -7.85 7.67 2.31
CA THR A 62 -6.96 6.51 2.20
C THR A 62 -6.06 6.37 3.43
N GLY A 63 -5.97 5.17 3.98
CA GLY A 63 -5.17 4.87 5.16
C GLY A 63 -5.83 5.24 6.50
N HIS A 64 -6.94 5.99 6.49
CA HIS A 64 -7.67 6.27 7.72
C HIS A 64 -8.26 4.98 8.32
N ARG A 65 -8.13 4.83 9.64
CA ARG A 65 -8.69 3.68 10.36
C ARG A 65 -10.22 3.79 10.44
N ILE A 66 -10.89 2.83 9.84
CA ILE A 66 -12.35 2.81 9.74
C ILE A 66 -12.98 1.88 10.80
N ILE A 67 -12.43 0.69 10.95
CA ILE A 67 -12.94 -0.30 11.88
C ILE A 67 -11.89 -0.52 12.96
N GLN A 68 -12.29 -0.49 14.22
CA GLN A 68 -11.46 -0.87 15.35
C GLN A 68 -12.18 -1.98 16.11
N LEU A 69 -11.50 -3.11 16.23
CA LEU A 69 -11.88 -4.20 17.13
C LEU A 69 -11.23 -3.98 18.50
N ASP A 70 -11.74 -4.67 19.50
CA ASP A 70 -11.12 -4.72 20.83
C ASP A 70 -9.73 -5.36 20.71
N ASP A 71 -8.71 -4.58 21.05
CA ASP A 71 -7.30 -4.90 20.88
C ASP A 71 -6.50 -4.84 22.19
N GLU A 72 -7.19 -4.78 23.34
CA GLU A 72 -6.54 -4.63 24.66
C GLU A 72 -5.50 -5.73 24.90
N LEU A 73 -5.87 -6.99 24.65
CA LEU A 73 -4.96 -8.12 24.82
C LEU A 73 -3.76 -8.03 23.87
N ALA A 74 -3.98 -7.65 22.62
CA ALA A 74 -2.91 -7.52 21.63
C ALA A 74 -1.95 -6.38 21.97
N ARG A 75 -2.47 -5.27 22.50
CA ARG A 75 -1.64 -4.16 23.01
C ARG A 75 -0.80 -4.59 24.21
N ALA A 76 -1.39 -5.33 25.15
CA ALA A 76 -0.64 -5.86 26.28
C ALA A 76 0.48 -6.81 25.84
N ALA A 77 0.19 -7.69 24.88
CA ALA A 77 1.20 -8.60 24.31
C ALA A 77 2.33 -7.83 23.61
N LEU A 78 2.02 -6.78 22.86
CA LEU A 78 3.04 -5.92 22.26
C LEU A 78 3.89 -5.24 23.32
N ALA A 79 3.30 -4.67 24.37
CA ALA A 79 4.04 -4.01 25.45
C ALA A 79 5.02 -4.95 26.15
N VAL A 80 4.63 -6.22 26.38
CA VAL A 80 5.53 -7.25 26.92
C VAL A 80 6.68 -7.54 25.95
N ALA A 81 6.38 -7.71 24.66
CA ALA A 81 7.41 -8.00 23.66
C ALA A 81 8.36 -6.80 23.46
N GLU A 82 7.89 -5.57 23.59
CA GLU A 82 8.72 -4.36 23.58
C GLU A 82 9.72 -4.36 24.74
N LYS A 83 9.25 -4.64 25.96
CA LYS A 83 10.13 -4.73 27.13
C LYS A 83 11.16 -5.85 27.04
N GLN A 84 10.79 -6.97 26.44
CA GLN A 84 11.76 -8.06 26.17
C GLN A 84 12.79 -7.66 25.13
N ALA A 85 12.40 -6.97 24.07
CA ALA A 85 13.30 -6.51 23.01
C ALA A 85 14.26 -5.37 23.47
N GLU A 86 13.82 -4.52 24.41
CA GLU A 86 14.62 -3.46 25.00
C GLU A 86 15.66 -3.95 26.01
N ASN A 87 15.47 -5.18 26.54
CA ASN A 87 16.34 -5.70 27.57
C ASN A 87 17.69 -6.15 26.98
N ASP A 88 18.74 -5.40 27.30
CA ASP A 88 20.12 -5.68 26.91
C ASP A 88 21.01 -6.18 28.08
N ALA A 89 20.41 -6.44 29.26
CA ALA A 89 21.15 -6.78 30.47
C ALA A 89 22.02 -8.04 30.29
N GLU A 90 21.50 -9.05 29.57
CA GLU A 90 22.26 -10.27 29.31
C GLU A 90 23.47 -10.03 28.41
N ILE A 91 23.34 -9.15 27.41
CA ILE A 91 24.46 -8.76 26.54
C ILE A 91 25.52 -8.02 27.34
N ARG A 92 25.11 -7.07 28.16
CA ARG A 92 26.05 -6.33 29.05
C ARG A 92 26.75 -7.25 30.01
N HIS A 93 26.04 -8.18 30.63
CA HIS A 93 26.63 -9.18 31.52
C HIS A 93 27.65 -10.07 30.77
N ALA A 94 27.29 -10.57 29.57
CA ALA A 94 28.20 -11.35 28.75
C ALA A 94 29.44 -10.54 28.30
N MET A 95 29.30 -9.28 27.98
CA MET A 95 30.43 -8.40 27.63
C MET A 95 31.39 -8.22 28.82
N ILE A 96 30.85 -7.91 30.02
CA ILE A 96 31.69 -7.74 31.23
C ILE A 96 32.40 -9.05 31.55
N SER A 97 31.70 -10.19 31.47
CA SER A 97 32.31 -11.51 31.67
C SER A 97 33.45 -11.80 30.68
N SER A 98 33.26 -11.40 29.42
CA SER A 98 34.27 -11.55 28.38
C SER A 98 35.50 -10.65 28.62
N ASP A 99 35.28 -9.41 29.07
CA ASP A 99 36.36 -8.52 29.39
C ASP A 99 37.23 -9.01 30.53
N VAL A 100 36.61 -9.60 31.56
CA VAL A 100 37.34 -10.25 32.67
C VAL A 100 38.19 -11.42 32.16
N ALA A 101 37.57 -12.34 31.40
CA ALA A 101 38.28 -13.52 30.86
C ALA A 101 39.41 -13.09 29.89
N ARG A 102 39.22 -12.05 29.10
CA ARG A 102 40.27 -11.47 28.25
C ARG A 102 41.47 -10.97 29.08
N LEU A 103 41.20 -10.16 30.10
CA LEU A 103 42.27 -9.62 30.97
C LEU A 103 43.05 -10.74 31.65
N GLU A 104 42.39 -11.76 32.15
CA GLU A 104 43.07 -12.93 32.77
C GLU A 104 43.95 -13.69 31.77
N PHE A 105 43.49 -13.88 30.54
CA PHE A 105 44.27 -14.49 29.46
C PHE A 105 45.50 -13.62 29.08
N GLU A 106 45.29 -12.28 28.90
CA GLU A 106 46.35 -11.34 28.57
C GLU A 106 47.44 -11.30 29.66
N GLN A 107 47.04 -11.22 30.94
CA GLN A 107 47.95 -11.27 32.07
C GLN A 107 48.78 -12.56 32.12
N ALA A 108 48.12 -13.70 31.95
CA ALA A 108 48.82 -15.01 31.93
C ALA A 108 49.82 -15.09 30.77
N THR A 109 49.47 -14.53 29.63
CA THR A 109 50.35 -14.49 28.44
C THR A 109 51.56 -13.55 28.66
N GLU A 110 51.33 -12.36 29.26
CA GLU A 110 52.37 -11.36 29.52
C GLU A 110 53.39 -11.88 30.57
N ILE A 111 52.92 -12.49 31.66
CA ILE A 111 53.76 -13.12 32.64
C ILE A 111 54.66 -14.20 32.01
N ASN A 112 54.09 -15.04 31.14
CA ASN A 112 54.82 -16.09 30.47
C ASN A 112 55.83 -15.60 29.43
N ASN A 113 55.56 -14.41 28.83
CA ASN A 113 56.48 -13.74 27.90
C ASN A 113 57.64 -13.08 28.68
N SER A 114 57.37 -12.51 29.85
CA SER A 114 58.36 -11.86 30.69
C SER A 114 59.26 -12.89 31.44
N SER A 115 58.71 -13.99 31.85
CA SER A 115 59.39 -15.06 32.57
C SER A 115 58.99 -16.43 31.99
N LYS A 116 59.79 -16.93 31.03
CA LYS A 116 59.49 -18.19 30.35
C LYS A 116 59.25 -19.35 31.34
N GLY A 117 58.06 -19.92 31.27
CA GLY A 117 57.69 -21.07 32.10
C GLY A 117 57.18 -20.72 33.50
N ALA A 118 56.94 -19.44 33.80
CA ALA A 118 56.36 -19.01 35.09
C ALA A 118 54.91 -19.48 35.26
N ILE A 119 54.17 -19.64 34.16
CA ILE A 119 52.83 -20.22 34.13
C ILE A 119 52.83 -21.44 33.23
N PRO A 120 52.26 -22.59 33.67
CA PRO A 120 52.14 -23.80 32.86
C PRO A 120 51.38 -23.52 31.56
N THR A 121 51.83 -24.07 30.43
CA THR A 121 51.19 -23.90 29.11
C THR A 121 49.74 -24.39 29.11
N SER A 122 49.42 -25.37 29.91
CA SER A 122 48.06 -25.87 30.13
C SER A 122 47.15 -24.81 30.72
N GLU A 123 47.63 -24.01 31.65
CA GLU A 123 46.86 -22.94 32.30
C GLU A 123 46.60 -21.79 31.35
N VAL A 124 47.61 -21.34 30.59
CA VAL A 124 47.41 -20.33 29.52
C VAL A 124 46.38 -20.81 28.51
N ARG A 125 46.40 -22.07 28.13
CA ARG A 125 45.41 -22.64 27.24
C ARG A 125 43.99 -22.66 27.86
N THR A 126 43.86 -22.95 29.14
CA THR A 126 42.57 -22.91 29.85
C THR A 126 42.01 -21.50 29.86
N ARG A 127 42.82 -20.48 30.19
CA ARG A 127 42.38 -19.05 30.15
C ARG A 127 41.91 -18.63 28.74
N LYS A 128 42.64 -19.12 27.73
CA LYS A 128 42.23 -18.83 26.36
C LYS A 128 40.85 -19.47 26.03
N LEU A 129 40.63 -20.71 26.44
CA LEU A 129 39.34 -21.39 26.25
C LEU A 129 38.20 -20.69 27.00
N GLU A 130 38.46 -20.15 28.19
CA GLU A 130 37.46 -19.35 28.93
C GLU A 130 37.12 -18.07 28.21
N TYR A 131 38.12 -17.38 27.68
CA TYR A 131 37.88 -16.20 26.83
C TYR A 131 37.11 -16.55 25.57
N ASP A 132 37.49 -17.59 24.83
CA ASP A 132 36.79 -18.05 23.63
C ASP A 132 35.31 -18.43 23.93
N ARG A 133 35.05 -19.05 25.08
CA ARG A 133 33.69 -19.35 25.56
C ARG A 133 32.90 -18.07 25.84
N SER A 134 33.54 -17.08 26.47
CA SER A 134 32.87 -15.82 26.78
C SER A 134 32.45 -15.05 25.53
N LEU A 135 33.23 -15.14 24.44
CA LEU A 135 32.86 -14.57 23.14
C LEU A 135 31.59 -15.23 22.56
N LEU A 136 31.52 -16.58 22.67
CA LEU A 136 30.31 -17.29 22.22
C LEU A 136 29.08 -16.92 23.05
N LEU A 137 29.26 -16.63 24.34
CA LEU A 137 28.17 -16.18 25.20
C LEU A 137 27.62 -14.80 24.75
N ILE A 138 28.49 -13.89 24.31
CA ILE A 138 28.08 -12.63 23.73
C ILE A 138 27.24 -12.85 22.45
N GLU A 139 27.71 -13.74 21.57
CA GLU A 139 26.96 -14.08 20.35
C GLU A 139 25.57 -14.68 20.67
N GLN A 140 25.52 -15.59 21.64
CA GLN A 140 24.27 -16.16 22.09
C GLN A 140 23.32 -15.13 22.65
N SER A 141 23.79 -14.22 23.51
CA SER A 141 22.97 -13.15 24.09
C SER A 141 22.46 -12.17 23.00
N LYS A 142 23.30 -11.82 22.03
CA LYS A 142 22.89 -11.01 20.87
C LYS A 142 21.84 -11.70 20.02
N HIS A 143 21.99 -13.02 19.81
CA HIS A 143 20.99 -13.79 19.07
C HIS A 143 19.64 -13.83 19.80
N GLN A 144 19.66 -14.01 21.14
CA GLN A 144 18.44 -13.98 21.95
C GLN A 144 17.73 -12.63 21.87
N GLN A 145 18.48 -11.52 21.93
CA GLN A 145 17.91 -10.18 21.75
C GLN A 145 17.32 -10.00 20.34
N ALA A 146 18.02 -10.45 19.30
CA ALA A 146 17.49 -10.42 17.93
C ALA A 146 16.16 -11.16 17.79
N VAL A 147 16.03 -12.33 18.43
CA VAL A 147 14.76 -13.08 18.48
C VAL A 147 13.68 -12.28 19.22
N ALA A 148 14.01 -11.62 20.33
CA ALA A 148 13.05 -10.78 21.06
C ALA A 148 12.57 -9.59 20.20
N VAL A 149 13.47 -8.97 19.42
CA VAL A 149 13.09 -7.91 18.45
C VAL A 149 12.13 -8.46 17.39
N LEU A 150 12.36 -9.64 16.86
CA LEU A 150 11.43 -10.27 15.90
C LEU A 150 10.07 -10.56 16.52
N LYS A 151 10.02 -11.04 17.77
CA LYS A 151 8.75 -11.25 18.50
C LYS A 151 7.99 -9.93 18.71
N ARG A 152 8.69 -8.82 18.99
CA ARG A 152 8.07 -7.50 19.02
C ARG A 152 7.43 -7.12 17.68
N HIS A 153 8.13 -7.38 16.56
CA HIS A 153 7.58 -7.12 15.22
C HIS A 153 6.34 -7.98 14.93
N GLU A 154 6.37 -9.25 15.33
CA GLU A 154 5.23 -10.16 15.24
C GLU A 154 4.02 -9.62 16.02
N ALA A 155 4.21 -9.27 17.30
CA ALA A 155 3.14 -8.70 18.14
C ALA A 155 2.60 -7.39 17.55
N ALA A 156 3.46 -6.52 17.01
CA ALA A 156 3.03 -5.29 16.34
C ALA A 156 2.23 -5.56 15.06
N ALA A 157 2.60 -6.57 14.27
CA ALA A 157 1.83 -6.98 13.10
C ALA A 157 0.47 -7.57 13.51
N GLN A 158 0.44 -8.39 14.56
CA GLN A 158 -0.79 -8.93 15.13
C GLN A 158 -1.73 -7.82 15.60
N LEU A 159 -1.24 -6.80 16.30
CA LEU A 159 -2.05 -5.66 16.73
C LEU A 159 -2.69 -4.93 15.54
N LYS A 160 -1.99 -4.80 14.41
CA LYS A 160 -2.53 -4.16 13.21
C LYS A 160 -3.74 -4.90 12.63
N THR A 161 -3.88 -6.21 12.87
CA THR A 161 -5.02 -6.99 12.36
C THR A 161 -6.34 -6.64 13.04
N PHE A 162 -6.30 -6.01 14.22
CA PHE A 162 -7.49 -5.53 14.94
C PHE A 162 -8.05 -4.22 14.41
N SER A 163 -7.45 -3.66 13.39
CA SER A 163 -7.95 -2.48 12.70
C SER A 163 -8.05 -2.70 11.19
N VAL A 164 -9.03 -2.05 10.56
CA VAL A 164 -9.17 -2.03 9.10
C VAL A 164 -9.13 -0.59 8.64
N ASN A 165 -8.24 -0.32 7.68
CA ASN A 165 -8.04 1.02 7.12
C ASN A 165 -8.70 1.14 5.75
N ALA A 166 -9.07 2.39 5.37
CA ALA A 166 -9.61 2.70 4.05
C ALA A 166 -8.57 2.40 2.96
N PRO A 167 -8.89 1.58 1.94
CA PRO A 167 -7.99 1.33 0.83
C PRO A 167 -7.93 2.49 -0.16
N PHE A 168 -8.94 3.34 -0.21
CA PHE A 168 -9.03 4.54 -1.04
C PHE A 168 -9.97 5.59 -0.41
N ASP A 169 -9.92 6.82 -0.94
CA ASP A 169 -10.83 7.90 -0.53
C ASP A 169 -12.24 7.60 -1.00
N GLY A 170 -13.20 7.71 -0.09
CA GLY A 170 -14.58 7.38 -0.43
C GLY A 170 -15.58 7.76 0.64
N THR A 171 -16.81 7.37 0.40
CA THR A 171 -17.94 7.54 1.32
C THR A 171 -18.47 6.18 1.75
N ILE A 172 -18.80 6.04 3.02
CA ILE A 172 -19.42 4.82 3.56
C ILE A 172 -20.89 4.81 3.16
N VAL A 173 -21.25 3.79 2.39
CA VAL A 173 -22.62 3.68 1.85
C VAL A 173 -23.51 2.82 2.75
N LYS A 174 -22.92 1.81 3.39
CA LYS A 174 -23.65 0.86 4.21
C LYS A 174 -22.81 0.38 5.37
N VAL A 175 -23.41 0.30 6.54
CA VAL A 175 -22.82 -0.28 7.76
C VAL A 175 -23.61 -1.52 8.13
N LEU A 176 -22.96 -2.68 8.08
CA LEU A 176 -23.57 -3.99 8.32
C LEU A 176 -23.51 -4.41 9.79
N LYS A 177 -22.57 -3.85 10.55
CA LYS A 177 -22.30 -4.20 11.95
C LYS A 177 -22.16 -2.96 12.81
N LYS A 178 -22.63 -3.02 14.03
CA LYS A 178 -22.62 -1.89 14.98
C LYS A 178 -21.54 -2.07 16.05
N PRO A 179 -21.13 -0.96 16.71
CA PRO A 179 -20.28 -1.06 17.90
C PRO A 179 -20.91 -1.97 18.96
N GLY A 180 -20.09 -2.79 19.60
CA GLY A 180 -20.50 -3.80 20.57
C GLY A 180 -20.86 -5.17 19.97
N GLU A 181 -21.06 -5.28 18.66
CA GLU A 181 -21.28 -6.57 18.02
C GLU A 181 -19.96 -7.35 17.86
N SER A 182 -20.07 -8.68 18.01
CA SER A 182 -18.94 -9.59 17.74
C SER A 182 -18.91 -9.98 16.25
N VAL A 183 -17.72 -10.01 15.69
CA VAL A 183 -17.48 -10.41 14.30
C VAL A 183 -16.46 -11.54 14.22
N ARG A 184 -16.53 -12.32 13.16
CA ARG A 184 -15.54 -13.34 12.81
C ARG A 184 -14.58 -12.79 11.77
N GLN A 185 -13.41 -13.41 11.66
CA GLN A 185 -12.47 -13.13 10.59
C GLN A 185 -13.13 -13.33 9.22
N GLY A 186 -12.99 -12.34 8.33
CA GLY A 186 -13.59 -12.34 7.00
C GLY A 186 -15.06 -11.90 6.97
N GLU A 187 -15.69 -11.64 8.11
CA GLU A 187 -17.08 -11.20 8.16
C GLU A 187 -17.21 -9.74 7.67
N PRO A 188 -18.15 -9.45 6.74
CA PRO A 188 -18.32 -8.11 6.20
C PRO A 188 -18.89 -7.16 7.27
N VAL A 189 -18.31 -5.96 7.35
CA VAL A 189 -18.67 -4.95 8.34
C VAL A 189 -19.29 -3.71 7.71
N LEU A 190 -18.75 -3.23 6.60
CA LEU A 190 -19.26 -2.04 5.90
C LEU A 190 -18.90 -2.03 4.41
N GLU A 191 -19.58 -1.17 3.65
CA GLU A 191 -19.32 -0.93 2.24
C GLU A 191 -18.79 0.49 2.03
N LEU A 192 -17.62 0.59 1.38
CA LEU A 192 -16.96 1.83 1.01
C LEU A 192 -17.02 2.02 -0.51
N VAL A 193 -17.41 3.21 -0.94
CA VAL A 193 -17.56 3.58 -2.36
C VAL A 193 -16.79 4.85 -2.67
N ASN A 194 -16.05 4.83 -3.78
CA ASN A 194 -15.40 6.03 -4.28
C ASN A 194 -16.42 6.89 -5.04
N THR A 195 -16.86 7.99 -4.43
CA THR A 195 -17.82 8.91 -5.02
C THR A 195 -17.19 9.98 -5.92
N ARG A 196 -15.85 10.15 -5.88
CA ARG A 196 -15.14 11.14 -6.69
C ARG A 196 -14.86 10.65 -8.12
N ARG A 197 -14.75 9.36 -8.31
CA ARG A 197 -14.51 8.74 -9.60
C ARG A 197 -15.67 7.83 -9.96
N VAL A 198 -16.23 8.05 -11.14
CA VAL A 198 -17.30 7.24 -11.66
C VAL A 198 -16.85 6.50 -12.91
N ARG A 199 -17.41 5.32 -13.14
CA ARG A 199 -17.30 4.55 -14.36
C ARG A 199 -18.64 4.59 -15.06
N VAL A 200 -18.61 4.83 -16.36
CA VAL A 200 -19.80 4.73 -17.20
C VAL A 200 -19.70 3.45 -18.00
N GLU A 201 -20.69 2.60 -17.86
CA GLU A 201 -20.82 1.34 -18.62
C GLU A 201 -21.95 1.53 -19.63
N GLY A 202 -21.69 1.24 -20.89
CA GLY A 202 -22.65 1.29 -21.97
C GLY A 202 -22.42 0.16 -22.96
N PHE A 203 -23.45 -0.20 -23.68
CA PHE A 203 -23.41 -1.23 -24.73
C PHE A 203 -23.24 -0.56 -26.08
N ILE A 204 -22.41 -1.13 -26.93
CA ILE A 204 -22.19 -0.68 -28.30
C ILE A 204 -22.52 -1.80 -29.28
N ASP A 205 -23.05 -1.41 -30.43
CA ASP A 205 -23.25 -2.34 -31.52
C ASP A 205 -21.90 -2.87 -32.04
N ILE A 206 -21.83 -4.15 -32.31
CA ILE A 206 -20.65 -4.85 -32.78
C ILE A 206 -20.07 -4.22 -34.07
N ALA A 207 -20.91 -3.61 -34.88
CA ALA A 207 -20.53 -2.91 -36.11
C ALA A 207 -19.55 -1.74 -35.85
N TYR A 208 -19.55 -1.17 -34.65
CA TYR A 208 -18.68 -0.04 -34.29
C TYR A 208 -17.44 -0.47 -33.51
N ARG A 209 -17.27 -1.76 -33.22
CA ARG A 209 -16.19 -2.28 -32.37
C ARG A 209 -14.79 -1.88 -32.87
N GLU A 210 -14.55 -2.00 -34.18
CA GLU A 210 -13.23 -1.72 -34.78
C GLU A 210 -12.87 -0.22 -34.70
N ARG A 211 -13.86 0.65 -34.49
CA ARG A 211 -13.69 2.10 -34.45
C ARG A 211 -13.45 2.62 -33.03
N ILE A 212 -13.57 1.77 -32.02
CA ILE A 212 -13.42 2.16 -30.60
C ILE A 212 -12.28 1.36 -29.98
N ALA A 213 -11.31 2.10 -29.44
CA ALA A 213 -10.16 1.54 -28.74
C ALA A 213 -10.08 2.08 -27.30
N ALA A 214 -9.45 1.31 -26.42
CA ALA A 214 -9.05 1.84 -25.12
C ALA A 214 -8.15 3.07 -25.31
N GLY A 215 -8.34 4.10 -24.48
CA GLY A 215 -7.65 5.37 -24.62
C GLY A 215 -8.43 6.46 -25.41
N THR A 216 -9.50 6.09 -26.12
CA THR A 216 -10.32 7.05 -26.85
C THR A 216 -11.03 8.02 -25.88
N ARG A 217 -10.94 9.31 -26.14
CA ARG A 217 -11.66 10.32 -25.36
C ARG A 217 -13.13 10.34 -25.73
N VAL A 218 -13.98 10.43 -24.73
CA VAL A 218 -15.44 10.46 -24.87
C VAL A 218 -16.03 11.62 -24.09
N GLN A 219 -17.16 12.12 -24.54
CA GLN A 219 -17.97 13.08 -23.80
C GLN A 219 -19.16 12.34 -23.20
N VAL A 220 -19.39 12.55 -21.92
CA VAL A 220 -20.53 12.00 -21.17
C VAL A 220 -21.47 13.14 -20.85
N THR A 221 -22.70 13.02 -21.30
CA THR A 221 -23.78 13.99 -21.05
C THR A 221 -24.81 13.36 -20.13
N SER A 222 -25.18 14.03 -19.06
CA SER A 222 -26.26 13.57 -18.19
C SER A 222 -27.62 13.94 -18.78
N GLU A 223 -28.52 12.95 -18.88
CA GLU A 223 -29.91 13.18 -19.30
C GLU A 223 -30.81 13.70 -18.17
N LEU A 224 -30.30 13.72 -16.92
CA LEU A 224 -31.03 14.20 -15.74
C LEU A 224 -31.02 15.74 -15.61
N ALA A 225 -30.71 16.46 -16.66
CA ALA A 225 -30.87 17.90 -16.66
C ALA A 225 -32.37 18.21 -16.55
N SER A 226 -32.80 18.66 -15.35
CA SER A 226 -34.11 19.34 -15.20
C SER A 226 -34.17 20.52 -16.17
N GLU A 227 -35.35 20.87 -16.64
CA GLU A 227 -35.61 21.91 -17.65
C GLU A 227 -34.95 23.29 -17.39
N THR A 228 -34.27 23.43 -16.21
CA THR A 228 -33.66 24.70 -15.76
C THR A 228 -32.11 24.64 -15.72
N SER A 229 -31.45 23.52 -15.98
CA SER A 229 -29.98 23.43 -15.89
C SER A 229 -29.37 22.95 -17.22
N SER A 230 -28.33 23.62 -17.67
CA SER A 230 -27.55 23.20 -18.83
C SER A 230 -27.00 21.77 -18.59
N PRO A 231 -27.04 20.88 -19.61
CA PRO A 231 -26.53 19.54 -19.47
C PRO A 231 -25.05 19.58 -19.06
N SER A 232 -24.71 18.92 -17.95
CA SER A 232 -23.32 18.82 -17.52
C SER A 232 -22.57 17.87 -18.47
N ILE A 233 -21.62 18.42 -19.21
CA ILE A 233 -20.76 17.65 -20.09
C ILE A 233 -19.47 17.33 -19.33
N SER A 234 -19.20 16.06 -19.13
CA SER A 234 -17.95 15.57 -18.52
C SER A 234 -17.14 14.83 -19.57
N SER A 235 -15.81 15.03 -19.54
CA SER A 235 -14.90 14.28 -20.42
C SER A 235 -14.44 13.02 -19.72
N GLY A 236 -14.41 11.93 -20.45
CA GLY A 236 -13.92 10.63 -19.99
C GLY A 236 -12.98 9.98 -21.01
N THR A 237 -12.39 8.89 -20.61
CA THR A 237 -11.55 8.06 -21.48
C THR A 237 -12.05 6.63 -21.41
N ILE A 238 -12.11 5.94 -22.54
CA ILE A 238 -12.46 4.52 -22.58
C ILE A 238 -11.33 3.72 -21.96
N VAL A 239 -11.61 3.02 -20.88
CA VAL A 239 -10.62 2.19 -20.16
C VAL A 239 -10.60 0.77 -20.72
N PHE A 240 -11.76 0.23 -21.06
CA PHE A 240 -11.89 -1.15 -21.46
C PHE A 240 -13.05 -1.33 -22.44
N VAL A 241 -12.85 -2.16 -23.45
CA VAL A 241 -13.88 -2.61 -24.38
C VAL A 241 -13.93 -4.11 -24.29
N ASP A 242 -15.04 -4.65 -23.74
CA ASP A 242 -15.27 -6.09 -23.68
C ASP A 242 -15.59 -6.61 -25.09
N SER A 243 -15.01 -7.75 -25.40
CA SER A 243 -15.23 -8.44 -26.68
C SER A 243 -16.09 -9.69 -26.56
N ALA A 244 -16.55 -10.00 -25.35
CA ALA A 244 -17.44 -11.12 -25.15
C ALA A 244 -18.86 -10.76 -25.64
N VAL A 245 -19.36 -11.53 -26.58
CA VAL A 245 -20.73 -11.53 -27.08
C VAL A 245 -21.51 -12.57 -26.30
#